data_def7fa7f4a51eb0b92f3f627a4bf9bb9
#
_entry.id   def7fa7f4a51eb0b92f3f627a4bf9bb9
#
_cell.length_a   1.000
_cell.length_b   1.000
_cell.length_c   1.000
_cell.angle_alpha   90.00
_cell.angle_beta   90.00
_cell.angle_gamma   90.00
#
_symmetry.space_group_name_H-M   'P 1'
#
loop_
_entity.id
_entity.type
_entity.pdbx_description
1 polymer ?
#
loop_
_entity_poly.entity_id
_entity_poly.type
_entity_poly.pdbx_seq_one_letter_code
_entity_poly.pdbx_strand_id
1 'polypeptide(L)'
;MFTLTKELTKQYKESFQSKPERIVAQNAAVKNGLKGSSETVASVVENQPVYSIDLEHGKVANQKASGRCWMFAALNTFRHRLFNNFKLEEFELSQSYTFFWDKYEKANYFHENILKTAGEPVTSRNVAFLLQTPQQDGGQWDMIVSIFKKYGVVPKSVMPESFSSSASSDLNKYLNKKLRQDAKVLRDLVARGASEDEINETRKQLMQEVYDLLSVTLGTPLETFDFEYRDKDKEFHRHLNLTPQSFFEQFVGLNLDDYVSIINSPTTDKPFNRSYTVDMLGNVVGNQVRYLNLDMATFKELAIRQLEQGESVWFGCDVGQSSNRGNGRLALNNFDLKGLTGIDYSLTKGERLEYGDSLMTHAMVLTGVNLVDGKPNRWKVENSWGEESGVEGFWMMSDAWMDEFTYQIVIRKDLLTKEQLDAFNSEPIVLAPWDPMGSLA
;
A
#
# COMPACT_ATOMS: atom_id res chain seq x y z
N MET A 1 42.72 -0.47 -9.41
CA MET A 1 41.56 0.45 -9.44
C MET A 1 41.27 0.78 -10.88
N PHE A 2 40.03 0.60 -11.36
CA PHE A 2 39.63 0.95 -12.72
C PHE A 2 39.33 2.47 -12.79
N THR A 3 40.00 3.17 -13.68
CA THR A 3 39.87 4.63 -13.84
C THR A 3 39.42 4.96 -15.26
N LEU A 4 38.42 5.80 -15.41
CA LEU A 4 37.97 6.29 -16.70
C LEU A 4 39.03 7.29 -17.26
N THR A 5 39.61 6.95 -18.42
CA THR A 5 40.59 7.84 -19.12
C THR A 5 39.92 8.53 -20.30
N LYS A 6 40.54 9.60 -20.81
CA LYS A 6 40.08 10.30 -22.01
C LYS A 6 40.11 9.38 -23.24
N GLU A 7 41.09 8.52 -23.33
CA GLU A 7 41.24 7.55 -24.41
C GLU A 7 40.12 6.53 -24.39
N LEU A 8 39.77 6.01 -23.19
CA LEU A 8 38.68 5.06 -23.02
C LEU A 8 37.30 5.70 -23.34
N THR A 9 37.07 6.93 -22.90
CA THR A 9 35.82 7.65 -23.23
C THR A 9 35.72 7.97 -24.71
N LYS A 10 36.86 8.22 -25.41
CA LYS A 10 36.90 8.39 -26.86
C LYS A 10 36.50 7.09 -27.57
N GLN A 11 37.05 5.95 -27.14
CA GLN A 11 36.66 4.64 -27.69
C GLN A 11 35.17 4.34 -27.52
N TYR A 12 34.59 4.64 -26.35
CA TYR A 12 33.14 4.48 -26.11
C TYR A 12 32.30 5.36 -27.03
N LYS A 13 32.70 6.62 -27.23
CA LYS A 13 32.03 7.53 -28.16
C LYS A 13 32.08 7.00 -29.59
N GLU A 14 33.24 6.57 -30.07
CA GLU A 14 33.44 6.01 -31.41
C GLU A 14 32.59 4.73 -31.60
N SER A 15 32.59 3.82 -30.60
CA SER A 15 31.74 2.63 -30.58
C SER A 15 30.25 2.95 -30.63
N PHE A 16 29.80 3.95 -29.89
CA PHE A 16 28.40 4.41 -29.93
C PHE A 16 28.05 4.98 -31.30
N GLN A 17 28.88 5.86 -31.85
CA GLN A 17 28.67 6.53 -33.13
C GLN A 17 28.70 5.59 -34.35
N SER A 18 29.37 4.44 -34.23
CA SER A 18 29.41 3.41 -35.26
C SER A 18 28.14 2.63 -35.46
N LYS A 19 27.11 2.84 -34.59
CA LYS A 19 25.83 2.14 -34.56
C LYS A 19 24.71 3.09 -35.00
N PRO A 20 24.30 3.10 -36.29
CA PRO A 20 23.28 4.03 -36.77
C PRO A 20 21.95 3.96 -36.01
N GLU A 21 21.54 2.74 -35.61
CA GLU A 21 20.32 2.52 -34.79
C GLU A 21 20.39 3.25 -33.45
N ARG A 22 21.59 3.37 -32.86
CA ARG A 22 21.79 4.11 -31.60
C ARG A 22 21.70 5.62 -31.78
N ILE A 23 22.10 6.13 -32.93
CA ILE A 23 21.96 7.56 -33.25
C ILE A 23 20.47 7.91 -33.45
N VAL A 24 19.68 7.04 -34.10
CA VAL A 24 18.24 7.23 -34.24
C VAL A 24 17.58 7.19 -32.86
N ALA A 25 17.89 6.18 -32.03
CA ALA A 25 17.39 6.07 -30.67
C ALA A 25 17.76 7.29 -29.80
N GLN A 26 19.02 7.79 -29.92
CA GLN A 26 19.46 9.01 -29.24
C GLN A 26 18.60 10.20 -29.61
N ASN A 27 18.38 10.44 -30.92
CA ASN A 27 17.58 11.58 -31.38
C ASN A 27 16.14 11.52 -30.86
N ALA A 28 15.55 10.30 -30.80
CA ALA A 28 14.21 10.09 -30.24
C ALA A 28 14.20 10.33 -28.72
N ALA A 29 15.12 9.70 -28.00
CA ALA A 29 15.12 9.72 -26.53
C ALA A 29 15.54 11.10 -25.94
N VAL A 30 16.45 11.82 -26.57
CA VAL A 30 16.84 13.18 -26.17
C VAL A 30 15.63 14.14 -26.26
N LYS A 31 14.73 13.93 -27.23
CA LYS A 31 13.57 14.79 -27.42
C LYS A 31 12.37 14.35 -26.56
N ASN A 32 12.09 13.05 -26.45
CA ASN A 32 10.84 12.54 -25.92
C ASN A 32 11.02 11.79 -24.57
N GLY A 33 12.25 11.64 -24.07
CA GLY A 33 12.60 10.84 -22.91
C GLY A 33 12.61 9.33 -23.22
N LEU A 34 13.09 8.53 -22.25
CA LEU A 34 13.22 7.08 -22.44
C LEU A 34 11.86 6.40 -22.61
N LYS A 35 10.89 6.65 -21.72
CA LYS A 35 9.56 6.02 -21.78
C LYS A 35 8.82 6.40 -23.07
N GLY A 36 8.75 7.68 -23.42
CA GLY A 36 8.05 8.13 -24.63
C GLY A 36 8.68 7.63 -25.95
N SER A 37 9.98 7.24 -25.93
CA SER A 37 10.66 6.70 -27.12
C SER A 37 10.66 5.18 -27.21
N SER A 38 10.27 4.49 -26.15
CA SER A 38 10.23 3.03 -26.05
C SER A 38 8.81 2.47 -25.91
N GLU A 39 7.79 3.32 -25.84
CA GLU A 39 6.39 2.89 -25.73
C GLU A 39 5.99 2.04 -26.94
N THR A 40 5.27 0.93 -26.67
CA THR A 40 4.89 -0.03 -27.70
C THR A 40 3.39 0.02 -27.99
N VAL A 41 3.03 -0.09 -29.27
CA VAL A 41 1.64 -0.27 -29.69
C VAL A 41 1.13 -1.68 -29.36
N ALA A 42 2.01 -2.68 -29.34
CA ALA A 42 1.66 -4.06 -29.06
C ALA A 42 0.99 -4.21 -27.68
N SER A 43 1.49 -3.49 -26.66
CA SER A 43 0.89 -3.50 -25.34
C SER A 43 -0.59 -3.08 -25.36
N VAL A 44 -0.96 -2.10 -26.18
CA VAL A 44 -2.36 -1.63 -26.30
C VAL A 44 -3.23 -2.66 -26.99
N VAL A 45 -2.73 -3.32 -28.02
CA VAL A 45 -3.48 -4.31 -28.81
C VAL A 45 -3.71 -5.59 -28.03
N GLU A 46 -2.68 -6.08 -27.34
CA GLU A 46 -2.72 -7.36 -26.60
C GLU A 46 -3.52 -7.27 -25.30
N ASN A 47 -3.55 -6.09 -24.68
CA ASN A 47 -4.07 -5.90 -23.33
C ASN A 47 -5.38 -5.08 -23.32
N GLN A 48 -6.45 -5.63 -23.87
CA GLN A 48 -7.77 -5.01 -23.88
C GLN A 48 -8.48 -5.16 -22.53
N PRO A 49 -9.16 -4.12 -22.00
CA PRO A 49 -9.82 -4.13 -20.70
C PRO A 49 -11.18 -4.86 -20.72
N VAL A 50 -11.16 -6.16 -21.02
CA VAL A 50 -12.34 -7.03 -21.04
C VAL A 50 -12.08 -8.24 -20.15
N TYR A 51 -13.02 -8.60 -19.28
CA TYR A 51 -12.84 -9.59 -18.24
C TYR A 51 -13.97 -10.61 -18.22
N SER A 52 -13.67 -11.87 -17.88
CA SER A 52 -14.66 -12.93 -17.73
C SER A 52 -15.34 -12.89 -16.36
N ILE A 53 -14.65 -12.37 -15.36
CA ILE A 53 -15.17 -12.07 -14.02
C ILE A 53 -14.98 -10.58 -13.81
N ASP A 54 -16.06 -9.85 -13.56
CA ASP A 54 -16.06 -8.40 -13.37
C ASP A 54 -17.08 -8.04 -12.28
N LEU A 55 -16.58 -7.63 -11.11
CA LEU A 55 -17.43 -7.30 -9.97
C LEU A 55 -18.07 -5.92 -10.17
N GLU A 56 -19.33 -5.77 -9.72
CA GLU A 56 -19.99 -4.47 -9.69
C GLU A 56 -19.21 -3.50 -8.81
N HIS A 57 -19.04 -2.28 -9.29
CA HIS A 57 -18.25 -1.24 -8.60
C HIS A 57 -18.96 0.12 -8.69
N GLY A 58 -18.60 1.03 -7.77
CA GLY A 58 -18.97 2.44 -7.83
C GLY A 58 -17.89 3.30 -8.49
N LYS A 59 -18.04 4.62 -8.39
CA LYS A 59 -17.03 5.57 -8.86
C LYS A 59 -15.70 5.40 -8.11
N VAL A 60 -14.61 5.56 -8.84
CA VAL A 60 -13.27 5.41 -8.26
C VAL A 60 -12.91 6.63 -7.41
N ALA A 61 -12.49 6.38 -6.19
CA ALA A 61 -12.06 7.41 -5.24
C ALA A 61 -10.70 8.03 -5.63
N ASN A 62 -10.38 9.21 -5.05
CA ASN A 62 -9.15 9.91 -5.36
C ASN A 62 -8.39 10.30 -4.09
N GLN A 63 -7.23 9.66 -3.85
CA GLN A 63 -6.35 9.93 -2.70
C GLN A 63 -5.58 11.27 -2.81
N LYS A 64 -5.66 11.93 -3.97
CA LYS A 64 -4.96 13.20 -4.25
C LYS A 64 -3.44 13.09 -3.98
N ALA A 65 -2.84 14.15 -3.40
CA ALA A 65 -1.41 14.23 -3.09
C ALA A 65 -1.09 13.66 -1.69
N SER A 66 -1.49 12.40 -1.44
CA SER A 66 -1.24 11.69 -0.17
C SER A 66 -0.85 10.23 -0.42
N GLY A 67 -0.10 9.63 0.50
CA GLY A 67 0.31 8.22 0.45
C GLY A 67 -0.70 7.27 1.11
N ARG A 68 -2.01 7.51 0.95
CA ARG A 68 -3.08 6.75 1.61
C ARG A 68 -3.67 5.60 0.77
N CYS A 69 -2.99 5.19 -0.31
CA CYS A 69 -3.50 4.16 -1.23
C CYS A 69 -3.97 2.89 -0.51
N TRP A 70 -3.21 2.40 0.46
CA TRP A 70 -3.51 1.20 1.24
C TRP A 70 -4.85 1.29 2.00
N MET A 71 -5.17 2.48 2.56
CA MET A 71 -6.43 2.69 3.26
C MET A 71 -7.59 2.95 2.28
N PHE A 72 -7.34 3.64 1.16
CA PHE A 72 -8.33 3.76 0.08
C PHE A 72 -8.70 2.39 -0.47
N ALA A 73 -7.72 1.54 -0.77
CA ALA A 73 -7.95 0.17 -1.23
C ALA A 73 -8.77 -0.65 -0.23
N ALA A 74 -8.46 -0.60 1.08
CA ALA A 74 -9.22 -1.31 2.11
C ALA A 74 -10.66 -0.78 2.23
N LEU A 75 -10.85 0.53 2.28
CA LEU A 75 -12.19 1.13 2.35
C LEU A 75 -13.01 0.85 1.08
N ASN A 76 -12.37 0.73 -0.09
CA ASN A 76 -13.03 0.36 -1.34
C ASN A 76 -13.49 -1.10 -1.33
N THR A 77 -12.71 -2.06 -0.77
CA THR A 77 -13.18 -3.45 -0.62
C THR A 77 -14.45 -3.52 0.24
N PHE A 78 -14.54 -2.72 1.31
CA PHE A 78 -15.74 -2.65 2.14
C PHE A 78 -16.90 -1.96 1.43
N ARG A 79 -16.63 -0.93 0.62
CA ARG A 79 -17.63 -0.22 -0.16
C ARG A 79 -18.38 -1.13 -1.13
N HIS A 80 -17.69 -2.06 -1.80
CA HIS A 80 -18.32 -3.06 -2.67
C HIS A 80 -19.39 -3.86 -1.92
N ARG A 81 -19.11 -4.25 -0.68
CA ARG A 81 -20.09 -4.96 0.17
C ARG A 81 -21.28 -4.08 0.57
N LEU A 82 -21.02 -2.82 0.88
CA LEU A 82 -22.07 -1.85 1.21
C LEU A 82 -23.03 -1.61 0.04
N PHE A 83 -22.54 -1.51 -1.19
CA PHE A 83 -23.38 -1.37 -2.37
C PHE A 83 -24.34 -2.54 -2.54
N ASN A 84 -23.83 -3.77 -2.34
CA ASN A 84 -24.65 -4.97 -2.48
C ASN A 84 -25.69 -5.11 -1.35
N ASN A 85 -25.30 -4.85 -0.09
CA ASN A 85 -26.15 -5.07 1.07
C ASN A 85 -27.23 -4.00 1.26
N PHE A 86 -26.93 -2.73 0.91
CA PHE A 86 -27.78 -1.56 1.19
C PHE A 86 -28.28 -0.86 -0.07
N LYS A 87 -28.07 -1.45 -1.25
CA LYS A 87 -28.47 -0.90 -2.56
C LYS A 87 -28.05 0.56 -2.75
N LEU A 88 -26.84 0.92 -2.31
CA LEU A 88 -26.33 2.27 -2.46
C LEU A 88 -25.82 2.50 -3.90
N GLU A 89 -26.10 3.66 -4.50
CA GLU A 89 -25.58 4.03 -5.81
C GLU A 89 -24.19 4.68 -5.72
N GLU A 90 -24.06 5.63 -4.78
CA GLU A 90 -22.80 6.33 -4.54
C GLU A 90 -22.59 6.42 -3.01
N PHE A 91 -21.46 5.93 -2.57
CA PHE A 91 -21.08 5.98 -1.16
C PHE A 91 -19.58 5.86 -0.99
N GLU A 92 -19.03 6.64 -0.09
CA GLU A 92 -17.65 6.51 0.35
C GLU A 92 -17.58 6.50 1.88
N LEU A 93 -16.72 5.65 2.41
CA LEU A 93 -16.25 5.73 3.80
C LEU A 93 -15.22 6.85 3.93
N SER A 94 -15.10 7.44 5.11
CA SER A 94 -14.16 8.54 5.36
C SER A 94 -12.72 8.04 5.47
N GLN A 95 -11.92 8.39 4.49
CA GLN A 95 -10.48 8.19 4.54
C GLN A 95 -9.80 9.17 5.51
N SER A 96 -10.36 10.37 5.68
CA SER A 96 -9.83 11.37 6.61
C SER A 96 -9.95 10.94 8.07
N TYR A 97 -11.07 10.27 8.44
CA TYR A 97 -11.27 9.68 9.76
C TYR A 97 -10.24 8.59 10.07
N THR A 98 -10.08 7.65 9.15
CA THR A 98 -9.10 6.56 9.27
C THR A 98 -7.67 7.11 9.34
N PHE A 99 -7.36 8.12 8.55
CA PHE A 99 -6.06 8.77 8.51
C PHE A 99 -5.71 9.49 9.82
N PHE A 100 -6.68 10.13 10.46
CA PHE A 100 -6.49 10.75 11.78
C PHE A 100 -5.99 9.74 12.81
N TRP A 101 -6.69 8.61 12.92
CA TRP A 101 -6.36 7.59 13.90
C TRP A 101 -5.06 6.83 13.56
N ASP A 102 -4.80 6.60 12.28
CA ASP A 102 -3.53 6.01 11.86
C ASP A 102 -2.33 6.90 12.24
N LYS A 103 -2.42 8.20 11.97
CA LYS A 103 -1.37 9.16 12.37
C LYS A 103 -1.16 9.21 13.87
N TYR A 104 -2.25 9.22 14.63
CA TYR A 104 -2.21 9.23 16.09
C TYR A 104 -1.57 7.96 16.66
N GLU A 105 -1.98 6.81 16.19
CA GLU A 105 -1.44 5.53 16.62
C GLU A 105 0.02 5.32 16.19
N LYS A 106 0.38 5.72 14.97
CA LYS A 106 1.78 5.69 14.51
C LYS A 106 2.70 6.55 15.38
N ALA A 107 2.22 7.70 15.86
CA ALA A 107 2.98 8.53 16.78
C ALA A 107 3.23 7.79 18.12
N ASN A 108 2.20 7.15 18.67
CA ASN A 108 2.34 6.34 19.87
C ASN A 108 3.25 5.11 19.65
N TYR A 109 3.13 4.44 18.51
CA TYR A 109 3.97 3.30 18.10
C TYR A 109 5.44 3.71 17.96
N PHE A 110 5.68 4.90 17.41
CA PHE A 110 7.02 5.48 17.34
C PHE A 110 7.60 5.72 18.74
N HIS A 111 6.82 6.31 19.67
CA HIS A 111 7.26 6.50 21.07
C HIS A 111 7.65 5.18 21.73
N GLU A 112 6.88 4.10 21.54
CA GLU A 112 7.22 2.78 22.05
C GLU A 112 8.55 2.27 21.51
N ASN A 113 8.77 2.35 20.20
CA ASN A 113 10.01 1.89 19.58
C ASN A 113 11.22 2.74 20.01
N ILE A 114 11.03 4.05 20.23
CA ILE A 114 12.07 4.93 20.78
C ILE A 114 12.43 4.55 22.20
N LEU A 115 11.46 4.21 23.04
CA LEU A 115 11.71 3.75 24.42
C LEU A 115 12.37 2.36 24.42
N LYS A 116 11.90 1.42 23.59
CA LYS A 116 12.51 0.09 23.41
C LYS A 116 14.00 0.18 23.03
N THR A 117 14.37 1.18 22.24
CA THR A 117 15.75 1.39 21.75
C THR A 117 16.51 2.47 22.52
N ALA A 118 15.99 2.94 23.66
CA ALA A 118 16.57 4.07 24.37
C ALA A 118 18.00 3.80 24.90
N GLY A 119 18.34 2.53 25.16
CA GLY A 119 19.70 2.10 25.55
C GLY A 119 20.71 2.05 24.40
N GLU A 120 20.27 2.11 23.16
CA GLU A 120 21.15 2.11 21.98
C GLU A 120 21.67 3.52 21.68
N PRO A 121 22.90 3.68 21.13
CA PRO A 121 23.36 4.99 20.68
C PRO A 121 22.50 5.51 19.51
N VAL A 122 22.37 6.84 19.37
CA VAL A 122 21.60 7.48 18.29
C VAL A 122 22.06 7.06 16.88
N THR A 123 23.34 6.67 16.78
CA THR A 123 23.95 6.20 15.52
C THR A 123 23.73 4.70 15.25
N SER A 124 23.07 3.96 16.13
CA SER A 124 22.69 2.56 15.84
C SER A 124 21.76 2.49 14.66
N ARG A 125 21.77 1.35 13.93
CA ARG A 125 20.93 1.18 12.75
C ARG A 125 19.44 1.27 13.07
N ASN A 126 19.01 0.69 14.22
CA ASN A 126 17.61 0.74 14.66
C ASN A 126 17.16 2.16 14.93
N VAL A 127 17.90 2.93 15.73
CA VAL A 127 17.55 4.30 16.07
C VAL A 127 17.62 5.21 14.85
N ALA A 128 18.64 5.05 13.99
CA ALA A 128 18.75 5.78 12.75
C ALA A 128 17.56 5.52 11.81
N PHE A 129 17.12 4.26 11.69
CA PHE A 129 15.93 3.87 10.92
C PHE A 129 14.68 4.57 11.44
N LEU A 130 14.40 4.51 12.74
CA LEU A 130 13.26 5.18 13.37
C LEU A 130 13.30 6.70 13.15
N LEU A 131 14.46 7.33 13.35
CA LEU A 131 14.59 8.78 13.22
C LEU A 131 14.60 9.27 11.77
N GLN A 132 14.92 8.43 10.80
CA GLN A 132 14.86 8.79 9.38
C GLN A 132 13.42 9.11 8.97
N THR A 133 12.48 8.25 9.34
CA THR A 133 11.07 8.41 9.03
C THR A 133 10.21 8.02 10.24
N PRO A 134 10.02 8.92 11.23
CA PRO A 134 9.25 8.62 12.44
C PRO A 134 7.84 8.11 12.16
N GLN A 135 7.21 8.63 11.12
CA GLN A 135 5.95 8.16 10.56
C GLN A 135 5.80 8.60 9.10
N GLN A 136 4.97 7.90 8.35
CA GLN A 136 4.60 8.20 6.97
C GLN A 136 3.15 7.83 6.70
N ASP A 137 2.64 8.14 5.50
CA ASP A 137 1.24 7.89 5.15
C ASP A 137 0.94 6.42 4.88
N GLY A 138 1.90 5.69 4.30
CA GLY A 138 1.74 4.30 3.88
C GLY A 138 1.45 3.33 5.01
N GLY A 139 0.97 2.15 4.68
CA GLY A 139 0.65 1.10 5.65
C GLY A 139 0.43 -0.27 5.02
N GLN A 140 0.05 -1.21 5.86
CA GLN A 140 -0.21 -2.60 5.55
C GLN A 140 -1.64 -2.98 5.93
N TRP A 141 -2.16 -4.11 5.39
CA TRP A 141 -3.51 -4.57 5.70
C TRP A 141 -3.76 -4.73 7.22
N ASP A 142 -2.85 -5.39 7.95
CA ASP A 142 -3.05 -5.61 9.40
C ASP A 142 -3.04 -4.29 10.20
N MET A 143 -2.38 -3.25 9.68
CA MET A 143 -2.43 -1.91 10.26
C MET A 143 -3.81 -1.27 10.12
N ILE A 144 -4.49 -1.44 8.95
CA ILE A 144 -5.85 -0.93 8.77
C ILE A 144 -6.85 -1.73 9.60
N VAL A 145 -6.69 -3.05 9.69
CA VAL A 145 -7.49 -3.92 10.56
C VAL A 145 -7.42 -3.45 12.02
N SER A 146 -6.22 -3.10 12.48
CA SER A 146 -5.99 -2.61 13.85
C SER A 146 -6.73 -1.29 14.11
N ILE A 147 -6.73 -0.37 13.15
CA ILE A 147 -7.47 0.90 13.25
C ILE A 147 -8.98 0.65 13.26
N PHE A 148 -9.50 -0.17 12.36
CA PHE A 148 -10.94 -0.41 12.26
C PHE A 148 -11.50 -1.12 13.50
N LYS A 149 -10.78 -2.08 14.05
CA LYS A 149 -11.18 -2.75 15.30
C LYS A 149 -11.22 -1.79 16.48
N LYS A 150 -10.29 -0.86 16.55
CA LYS A 150 -10.17 0.07 17.68
C LYS A 150 -11.12 1.27 17.56
N TYR A 151 -11.26 1.82 16.35
CA TYR A 151 -11.93 3.09 16.11
C TYR A 151 -13.17 3.02 15.20
N GLY A 152 -13.42 1.88 14.56
CA GLY A 152 -14.51 1.74 13.59
C GLY A 152 -14.27 2.54 12.31
N VAL A 153 -15.36 2.83 11.59
CA VAL A 153 -15.36 3.65 10.38
C VAL A 153 -16.58 4.58 10.36
N VAL A 154 -16.53 5.62 9.56
CA VAL A 154 -17.66 6.55 9.40
C VAL A 154 -17.88 6.86 7.91
N PRO A 155 -19.10 7.30 7.52
CA PRO A 155 -19.33 7.85 6.19
C PRO A 155 -18.46 9.08 5.92
N LYS A 156 -18.11 9.30 4.66
CA LYS A 156 -17.31 10.47 4.24
C LYS A 156 -17.95 11.81 4.60
N SER A 157 -19.29 11.88 4.64
CA SER A 157 -20.04 13.06 5.07
C SER A 157 -19.83 13.43 6.54
N VAL A 158 -19.48 12.46 7.40
CA VAL A 158 -19.25 12.67 8.84
C VAL A 158 -17.88 13.30 9.12
N MET A 159 -16.85 12.89 8.36
CA MET A 159 -15.53 13.50 8.41
C MET A 159 -14.97 13.61 6.99
N PRO A 160 -15.28 14.73 6.29
CA PRO A 160 -14.85 14.96 4.92
C PRO A 160 -13.34 15.22 4.84
N GLU A 161 -12.80 15.18 3.60
CA GLU A 161 -11.40 15.51 3.35
C GLU A 161 -11.08 16.94 3.76
N SER A 162 -9.95 17.11 4.44
CA SER A 162 -9.32 18.41 4.71
C SER A 162 -8.25 18.72 3.65
N PHE A 163 -7.69 19.95 3.69
CA PHE A 163 -6.53 20.26 2.87
C PHE A 163 -5.37 19.31 3.18
N SER A 164 -5.09 19.08 4.46
CA SER A 164 -3.95 18.27 4.90
C SER A 164 -4.15 16.78 4.66
N SER A 165 -5.38 16.26 4.62
CA SER A 165 -5.62 14.88 4.22
C SER A 165 -5.43 14.69 2.71
N SER A 166 -5.79 15.70 1.91
CA SER A 166 -5.63 15.68 0.44
C SER A 166 -4.22 16.04 -0.04
N ALA A 167 -3.41 16.72 0.79
CA ALA A 167 -2.03 17.13 0.50
C ALA A 167 -1.19 17.01 1.79
N SER A 168 -0.79 15.78 2.11
CA SER A 168 -0.26 15.39 3.42
C SER A 168 1.20 15.77 3.69
N SER A 169 1.94 16.26 2.70
CA SER A 169 3.38 16.50 2.82
C SER A 169 3.77 17.44 3.96
N ASP A 170 3.04 18.54 4.13
CA ASP A 170 3.34 19.51 5.21
C ASP A 170 2.97 18.94 6.58
N LEU A 171 1.81 18.28 6.71
CA LEU A 171 1.45 17.58 7.95
C LEU A 171 2.53 16.56 8.33
N ASN A 172 2.97 15.72 7.39
CA ASN A 172 4.03 14.74 7.63
C ASN A 172 5.34 15.40 8.06
N LYS A 173 5.72 16.51 7.41
CA LYS A 173 6.95 17.26 7.74
C LYS A 173 6.93 17.75 9.18
N TYR A 174 5.85 18.39 9.61
CA TYR A 174 5.76 18.97 10.95
C TYR A 174 5.53 17.91 12.03
N LEU A 175 4.75 16.87 11.76
CA LEU A 175 4.57 15.75 12.68
C LEU A 175 5.90 14.98 12.87
N ASN A 176 6.66 14.72 11.81
CA ASN A 176 7.98 14.09 11.90
C ASN A 176 9.00 14.96 12.64
N LYS A 177 8.90 16.28 12.54
CA LYS A 177 9.72 17.21 13.34
C LYS A 177 9.39 17.11 14.82
N LYS A 178 8.08 17.09 15.15
CA LYS A 178 7.56 16.91 16.52
C LYS A 178 8.03 15.56 17.09
N LEU A 179 7.85 14.47 16.39
CA LEU A 179 8.22 13.13 16.85
C LEU A 179 9.73 12.98 17.09
N ARG A 180 10.60 13.63 16.29
CA ARG A 180 12.04 13.66 16.58
C ARG A 180 12.36 14.45 17.86
N GLN A 181 11.62 15.52 18.16
CA GLN A 181 11.73 16.24 19.42
C GLN A 181 11.30 15.36 20.57
N ASP A 182 10.19 14.64 20.43
CA ASP A 182 9.68 13.70 21.43
C ASP A 182 10.69 12.56 21.71
N ALA A 183 11.28 12.01 20.64
CA ALA A 183 12.32 11.01 20.77
C ALA A 183 13.50 11.48 21.63
N LYS A 184 13.92 12.75 21.45
CA LYS A 184 14.98 13.34 22.29
C LYS A 184 14.53 13.43 23.74
N VAL A 185 13.34 13.95 24.01
CA VAL A 185 12.79 14.09 25.38
C VAL A 185 12.70 12.73 26.06
N LEU A 186 12.10 11.73 25.40
CA LEU A 186 11.93 10.38 25.96
C LEU A 186 13.27 9.70 26.24
N ARG A 187 14.21 9.80 25.32
CA ARG A 187 15.56 9.24 25.51
C ARG A 187 16.35 9.93 26.62
N ASP A 188 16.21 11.23 26.76
CA ASP A 188 16.84 11.98 27.87
C ASP A 188 16.26 11.56 29.24
N LEU A 189 14.94 11.31 29.32
CA LEU A 189 14.30 10.79 30.53
C LEU A 189 14.87 9.43 30.93
N VAL A 190 14.97 8.50 29.98
CA VAL A 190 15.56 7.18 30.22
C VAL A 190 17.03 7.30 30.64
N ALA A 191 17.82 8.12 29.95
CA ALA A 191 19.25 8.31 30.22
C ALA A 191 19.54 8.86 31.62
N ARG A 192 18.64 9.70 32.18
CA ARG A 192 18.76 10.23 33.54
C ARG A 192 18.12 9.32 34.63
N GLY A 193 17.58 8.17 34.24
CA GLY A 193 16.96 7.23 35.19
C GLY A 193 15.59 7.69 35.71
N ALA A 194 14.80 8.40 34.90
CA ALA A 194 13.43 8.79 35.25
C ALA A 194 12.57 7.55 35.55
N SER A 195 11.60 7.68 36.44
CA SER A 195 10.67 6.59 36.75
C SER A 195 9.72 6.33 35.56
N GLU A 196 9.16 5.12 35.52
CA GLU A 196 8.15 4.75 34.52
C GLU A 196 6.94 5.71 34.57
N ASP A 197 6.50 6.09 35.77
CA ASP A 197 5.40 7.07 35.94
C ASP A 197 5.75 8.41 35.31
N GLU A 198 6.96 8.94 35.54
CA GLU A 198 7.39 10.20 34.93
C GLU A 198 7.46 10.12 33.41
N ILE A 199 7.95 9.02 32.86
CA ILE A 199 7.99 8.75 31.42
C ILE A 199 6.57 8.73 30.85
N ASN A 200 5.64 8.01 31.51
CA ASN A 200 4.26 7.88 31.07
C ASN A 200 3.50 9.22 31.16
N GLU A 201 3.67 10.02 32.19
CA GLU A 201 3.06 11.35 32.30
C GLU A 201 3.59 12.29 31.20
N THR A 202 4.88 12.24 30.92
CA THR A 202 5.45 13.01 29.80
C THR A 202 4.87 12.53 28.46
N ARG A 203 4.77 11.21 28.23
CA ARG A 203 4.14 10.69 27.00
C ARG A 203 2.71 11.15 26.80
N LYS A 204 1.88 11.19 27.87
CA LYS A 204 0.52 11.71 27.78
C LYS A 204 0.50 13.14 27.27
N GLN A 205 1.39 13.99 27.77
CA GLN A 205 1.51 15.38 27.32
C GLN A 205 1.95 15.47 25.85
N LEU A 206 2.97 14.71 25.46
CA LEU A 206 3.46 14.65 24.08
C LEU A 206 2.38 14.14 23.10
N MET A 207 1.60 13.15 23.51
CA MET A 207 0.49 12.61 22.70
C MET A 207 -0.69 13.58 22.63
N GLN A 208 -0.94 14.40 23.67
CA GLN A 208 -1.92 15.48 23.59
C GLN A 208 -1.54 16.51 22.53
N GLU A 209 -0.27 16.90 22.46
CA GLU A 209 0.22 17.82 21.42
C GLU A 209 0.08 17.23 20.01
N VAL A 210 0.28 15.92 19.85
CA VAL A 210 0.01 15.22 18.58
C VAL A 210 -1.48 15.27 18.24
N TYR A 211 -2.36 14.98 19.21
CA TYR A 211 -3.81 15.04 19.02
C TYR A 211 -4.27 16.43 18.59
N ASP A 212 -3.74 17.48 19.24
CA ASP A 212 -4.03 18.89 18.93
C ASP A 212 -3.60 19.25 17.50
N LEU A 213 -2.40 18.83 17.08
CA LEU A 213 -1.91 19.05 15.72
C LEU A 213 -2.82 18.38 14.69
N LEU A 214 -3.21 17.11 14.94
CA LEU A 214 -4.10 16.38 14.05
C LEU A 214 -5.49 17.00 13.99
N SER A 215 -6.05 17.43 15.14
CA SER A 215 -7.35 18.11 15.21
C SER A 215 -7.36 19.44 14.45
N VAL A 216 -6.29 20.22 14.54
CA VAL A 216 -6.14 21.49 13.79
C VAL A 216 -6.06 21.26 12.29
N THR A 217 -5.45 20.15 11.84
CA THR A 217 -5.14 19.93 10.42
C THR A 217 -6.14 19.03 9.70
N LEU A 218 -6.76 18.09 10.40
CA LEU A 218 -7.68 17.09 9.83
C LEU A 218 -9.13 17.27 10.31
N GLY A 219 -9.37 18.04 11.36
CA GLY A 219 -10.64 18.09 12.09
C GLY A 219 -10.68 17.08 13.23
N THR A 220 -11.61 17.26 14.16
CA THR A 220 -11.77 16.37 15.32
C THR A 220 -12.78 15.28 15.01
N PRO A 221 -12.44 13.99 15.17
CA PRO A 221 -13.36 12.88 14.99
C PRO A 221 -14.60 12.98 15.90
N LEU A 222 -15.78 12.70 15.38
CA LEU A 222 -17.01 12.67 16.15
C LEU A 222 -17.16 11.33 16.88
N GLU A 223 -17.69 11.36 18.09
CA GLU A 223 -17.99 10.15 18.87
C GLU A 223 -19.29 9.48 18.41
N THR A 224 -20.27 10.28 18.00
CA THR A 224 -21.57 9.82 17.50
C THR A 224 -22.03 10.67 16.31
N PHE A 225 -22.82 10.07 15.43
CA PHE A 225 -23.39 10.74 14.26
C PHE A 225 -24.70 10.07 13.82
N ASP A 226 -25.45 10.78 13.00
CA ASP A 226 -26.63 10.24 12.32
C ASP A 226 -26.26 9.89 10.88
N PHE A 227 -26.82 8.80 10.36
CA PHE A 227 -26.64 8.38 8.99
C PHE A 227 -27.97 8.28 8.26
N GLU A 228 -28.13 9.11 7.25
CA GLU A 228 -29.32 9.17 6.42
C GLU A 228 -28.94 8.97 4.96
N TYR A 229 -29.71 8.14 4.24
CA TYR A 229 -29.49 7.91 2.81
C TYR A 229 -30.79 7.53 2.08
N ARG A 230 -30.74 7.64 0.75
CA ARG A 230 -31.72 7.01 -0.14
C ARG A 230 -31.03 5.89 -0.90
N ASP A 231 -31.70 4.75 -0.98
CA ASP A 231 -31.22 3.61 -1.76
C ASP A 231 -31.54 3.74 -3.26
N LYS A 232 -31.16 2.74 -4.08
CA LYS A 232 -31.45 2.68 -5.53
C LYS A 232 -32.96 2.71 -5.82
N ASP A 233 -33.80 2.24 -4.89
CA ASP A 233 -35.26 2.23 -5.00
C ASP A 233 -35.86 3.58 -4.54
N LYS A 234 -35.06 4.58 -4.19
CA LYS A 234 -35.43 5.91 -3.66
C LYS A 234 -36.07 5.88 -2.28
N GLU A 235 -36.03 4.77 -1.58
CA GLU A 235 -36.50 4.68 -0.19
C GLU A 235 -35.57 5.42 0.76
N PHE A 236 -36.15 6.12 1.74
CA PHE A 236 -35.40 6.88 2.73
C PHE A 236 -35.11 6.03 3.95
N HIS A 237 -33.85 6.00 4.35
CA HIS A 237 -33.35 5.30 5.53
C HIS A 237 -32.72 6.29 6.51
N ARG A 238 -32.94 6.07 7.81
CA ARG A 238 -32.40 6.89 8.90
C ARG A 238 -31.94 6.01 10.04
N HIS A 239 -30.67 6.22 10.44
CA HIS A 239 -30.05 5.58 11.59
C HIS A 239 -29.48 6.69 12.49
N LEU A 240 -29.92 6.74 13.74
CA LEU A 240 -29.61 7.82 14.68
C LEU A 240 -28.61 7.35 15.74
N ASN A 241 -27.78 8.28 16.24
CA ASN A 241 -26.84 8.06 17.34
C ASN A 241 -25.88 6.88 17.12
N LEU A 242 -25.39 6.69 15.91
CA LEU A 242 -24.39 5.68 15.61
C LEU A 242 -23.03 6.10 16.16
N THR A 243 -22.31 5.15 16.76
CA THR A 243 -20.86 5.27 16.96
C THR A 243 -20.12 4.73 15.74
N PRO A 244 -18.84 5.11 15.50
CA PRO A 244 -18.06 4.53 14.41
C PRO A 244 -17.97 3.00 14.44
N GLN A 245 -17.92 2.40 15.63
CA GLN A 245 -17.92 0.94 15.82
C GLN A 245 -19.28 0.34 15.47
N SER A 246 -20.39 0.92 15.98
CA SER A 246 -21.72 0.41 15.65
C SER A 246 -22.05 0.56 14.16
N PHE A 247 -21.55 1.60 13.51
CA PHE A 247 -21.65 1.75 12.07
C PHE A 247 -20.87 0.65 11.34
N PHE A 248 -19.64 0.36 11.75
CA PHE A 248 -18.84 -0.72 11.18
C PHE A 248 -19.57 -2.07 11.31
N GLU A 249 -20.06 -2.39 12.50
CA GLU A 249 -20.75 -3.65 12.78
C GLU A 249 -22.03 -3.81 11.96
N GLN A 250 -22.87 -2.75 11.89
CA GLN A 250 -24.17 -2.80 11.23
C GLN A 250 -24.08 -2.75 9.70
N PHE A 251 -23.17 -1.95 9.17
CA PHE A 251 -23.12 -1.66 7.73
C PHE A 251 -22.01 -2.42 7.00
N VAL A 252 -20.82 -2.53 7.57
CA VAL A 252 -19.73 -3.32 6.98
C VAL A 252 -19.88 -4.79 7.35
N GLY A 253 -20.06 -5.10 8.65
CA GLY A 253 -20.40 -6.43 9.16
C GLY A 253 -19.36 -7.51 8.82
N LEU A 254 -18.09 -7.16 8.68
CA LEU A 254 -17.00 -8.08 8.38
C LEU A 254 -16.25 -8.47 9.66
N ASN A 255 -16.01 -9.75 9.84
CA ASN A 255 -15.00 -10.18 10.79
C ASN A 255 -13.62 -10.06 10.13
N LEU A 256 -12.87 -9.02 10.49
CA LEU A 256 -11.57 -8.73 9.90
C LEU A 256 -10.50 -9.79 10.25
N ASP A 257 -10.75 -10.61 11.29
CA ASP A 257 -9.89 -11.74 11.64
C ASP A 257 -9.99 -12.91 10.64
N ASP A 258 -10.98 -12.89 9.77
CA ASP A 258 -11.15 -13.92 8.73
C ASP A 258 -10.23 -13.70 7.53
N TYR A 259 -9.42 -12.67 7.52
CA TYR A 259 -8.52 -12.32 6.43
C TYR A 259 -7.05 -12.49 6.81
N VAL A 260 -6.23 -12.85 5.83
CA VAL A 260 -4.79 -13.00 5.97
C VAL A 260 -4.04 -12.32 4.83
N SER A 261 -2.88 -11.76 5.16
CA SER A 261 -1.93 -11.22 4.20
C SER A 261 -1.06 -12.35 3.64
N ILE A 262 -1.17 -12.60 2.34
CA ILE A 262 -0.30 -13.51 1.60
C ILE A 262 0.72 -12.66 0.85
N ILE A 263 2.00 -13.00 0.98
CA ILE A 263 3.07 -12.37 0.19
C ILE A 263 3.65 -13.36 -0.82
N ASN A 264 4.22 -12.82 -1.88
CA ASN A 264 5.12 -13.54 -2.78
C ASN A 264 6.48 -12.85 -2.79
N SER A 265 7.38 -13.35 -1.95
CA SER A 265 8.76 -12.89 -1.83
C SER A 265 9.71 -14.06 -2.10
N PRO A 266 10.12 -14.29 -3.38
CA PRO A 266 10.97 -15.42 -3.76
C PRO A 266 12.45 -15.11 -3.54
N THR A 267 12.80 -14.53 -2.39
CA THR A 267 14.17 -14.25 -1.99
C THR A 267 14.80 -15.45 -1.30
N THR A 268 16.12 -15.53 -1.28
CA THR A 268 16.86 -16.69 -0.77
C THR A 268 16.67 -16.92 0.74
N ASP A 269 16.37 -15.86 1.47
CA ASP A 269 16.19 -15.85 2.93
C ASP A 269 14.73 -16.08 3.38
N LYS A 270 13.76 -16.14 2.45
CA LYS A 270 12.33 -16.28 2.76
C LYS A 270 11.69 -17.50 2.09
N PRO A 271 11.92 -18.71 2.60
CA PRO A 271 11.24 -19.92 2.12
C PRO A 271 9.71 -19.76 2.04
N PHE A 272 9.08 -20.35 1.02
CA PHE A 272 7.62 -20.45 0.93
C PHE A 272 7.03 -21.33 2.04
N ASN A 273 5.74 -21.20 2.27
CA ASN A 273 4.97 -21.90 3.31
C ASN A 273 5.50 -21.61 4.73
N ARG A 274 5.91 -20.37 4.98
CA ARG A 274 6.34 -19.86 6.28
C ARG A 274 5.66 -18.54 6.60
N SER A 275 5.42 -18.34 7.91
CA SER A 275 4.91 -17.07 8.43
C SER A 275 6.06 -16.10 8.73
N TYR A 276 5.84 -14.83 8.44
CA TYR A 276 6.81 -13.75 8.62
C TYR A 276 6.16 -12.55 9.30
N THR A 277 6.96 -11.79 10.01
CA THR A 277 6.68 -10.45 10.50
C THR A 277 7.93 -9.59 10.35
N VAL A 278 7.77 -8.28 10.35
CA VAL A 278 8.89 -7.33 10.29
C VAL A 278 8.96 -6.58 11.61
N ASP A 279 10.13 -6.52 12.25
CA ASP A 279 10.30 -5.77 13.49
C ASP A 279 10.05 -4.28 13.26
N MET A 280 9.48 -3.61 14.24
CA MET A 280 9.11 -2.19 14.18
C MET A 280 8.13 -1.79 13.04
N LEU A 281 7.45 -2.76 12.44
CA LEU A 281 6.40 -2.53 11.45
C LEU A 281 5.03 -2.60 12.12
N GLY A 282 4.28 -1.48 12.11
CA GLY A 282 2.94 -1.42 12.69
C GLY A 282 2.47 0.01 12.92
N ASN A 283 1.28 0.14 13.51
CA ASN A 283 0.72 1.42 13.95
C ASN A 283 0.14 1.33 15.36
N VAL A 284 -0.64 0.30 15.67
CA VAL A 284 -1.24 0.11 16.98
C VAL A 284 -0.36 -0.79 17.84
N VAL A 285 0.04 -0.31 19.01
CA VAL A 285 0.89 -1.05 19.95
C VAL A 285 0.20 -2.35 20.36
N GLY A 286 0.96 -3.46 20.37
CA GLY A 286 0.46 -4.79 20.69
C GLY A 286 -0.07 -5.59 19.49
N ASN A 287 -0.30 -4.95 18.34
CA ASN A 287 -0.70 -5.61 17.11
C ASN A 287 0.52 -5.83 16.19
N GLN A 288 0.51 -6.96 15.50
CA GLN A 288 1.63 -7.38 14.66
C GLN A 288 1.15 -7.53 13.20
N VAL A 289 1.94 -7.02 12.26
CA VAL A 289 1.76 -7.31 10.84
C VAL A 289 2.30 -8.70 10.56
N ARG A 290 1.48 -9.58 9.98
CA ARG A 290 1.83 -10.97 9.73
C ARG A 290 1.57 -11.37 8.28
N TYR A 291 2.51 -12.10 7.72
CA TYR A 291 2.46 -12.57 6.33
C TYR A 291 2.61 -14.09 6.27
N LEU A 292 1.96 -14.70 5.27
CA LEU A 292 2.29 -16.05 4.80
C LEU A 292 2.94 -15.93 3.41
N ASN A 293 4.16 -16.44 3.25
CA ASN A 293 4.85 -16.43 1.94
C ASN A 293 4.47 -17.66 1.13
N LEU A 294 3.87 -17.46 -0.05
CA LEU A 294 3.46 -18.52 -0.96
C LEU A 294 4.07 -18.33 -2.35
N ASP A 295 4.13 -19.44 -3.11
CA ASP A 295 4.50 -19.39 -4.53
C ASP A 295 3.44 -18.64 -5.36
N MET A 296 3.84 -18.14 -6.53
CA MET A 296 2.99 -17.28 -7.34
C MET A 296 1.78 -17.99 -7.94
N ALA A 297 1.87 -19.28 -8.22
CA ALA A 297 0.74 -20.04 -8.77
C ALA A 297 -0.38 -20.15 -7.72
N THR A 298 -0.03 -20.54 -6.49
CA THR A 298 -0.96 -20.57 -5.34
C THR A 298 -1.50 -19.18 -5.01
N PHE A 299 -0.65 -18.15 -5.03
CA PHE A 299 -1.03 -16.76 -4.80
C PHE A 299 -2.14 -16.30 -5.77
N LYS A 300 -1.98 -16.53 -7.07
CA LYS A 300 -2.98 -16.17 -8.09
C LYS A 300 -4.26 -17.01 -7.98
N GLU A 301 -4.15 -18.32 -7.71
CA GLU A 301 -5.31 -19.19 -7.51
C GLU A 301 -6.20 -18.69 -6.38
N LEU A 302 -5.62 -18.30 -5.25
CA LEU A 302 -6.37 -17.74 -4.11
C LEU A 302 -7.10 -16.45 -4.48
N ALA A 303 -6.45 -15.55 -5.22
CA ALA A 303 -7.06 -14.31 -5.70
C ALA A 303 -8.23 -14.59 -6.66
N ILE A 304 -8.08 -15.54 -7.59
CA ILE A 304 -9.14 -15.95 -8.51
C ILE A 304 -10.34 -16.52 -7.73
N ARG A 305 -10.10 -17.44 -6.80
CA ARG A 305 -11.17 -18.07 -5.99
C ARG A 305 -11.95 -17.02 -5.17
N GLN A 306 -11.31 -15.99 -4.64
CA GLN A 306 -12.00 -14.91 -3.94
C GLN A 306 -12.86 -14.07 -4.89
N LEU A 307 -12.36 -13.73 -6.07
CA LEU A 307 -13.11 -13.02 -7.12
C LEU A 307 -14.30 -13.84 -7.63
N GLU A 308 -14.15 -15.16 -7.81
CA GLU A 308 -15.24 -16.08 -8.19
C GLU A 308 -16.36 -16.13 -7.15
N GLN A 309 -16.04 -15.88 -5.88
CA GLN A 309 -17.03 -15.79 -4.80
C GLN A 309 -17.65 -14.39 -4.66
N GLY A 310 -17.36 -13.48 -5.62
CA GLY A 310 -17.92 -12.13 -5.65
C GLY A 310 -17.26 -11.16 -4.68
N GLU A 311 -16.04 -11.45 -4.19
CA GLU A 311 -15.32 -10.60 -3.26
C GLU A 311 -14.03 -10.05 -3.89
N SER A 312 -13.86 -8.73 -3.81
CA SER A 312 -12.66 -8.05 -4.31
C SER A 312 -11.44 -8.33 -3.44
N VAL A 313 -10.24 -8.16 -4.01
CA VAL A 313 -8.97 -8.50 -3.35
C VAL A 313 -8.12 -7.25 -3.18
N TRP A 314 -7.83 -6.86 -1.94
CA TRP A 314 -6.79 -5.87 -1.66
C TRP A 314 -5.42 -6.44 -2.06
N PHE A 315 -4.61 -5.67 -2.79
CA PHE A 315 -3.28 -6.12 -3.18
C PHE A 315 -2.25 -5.00 -3.16
N GLY A 316 -1.00 -5.36 -2.90
CA GLY A 316 0.15 -4.47 -2.87
C GLY A 316 1.16 -4.82 -3.96
N CYS A 317 1.69 -3.78 -4.64
CA CYS A 317 2.57 -3.92 -5.79
C CYS A 317 3.58 -2.78 -5.90
N ASP A 318 4.54 -2.92 -6.83
CA ASP A 318 5.36 -1.80 -7.30
C ASP A 318 4.76 -1.19 -8.56
N VAL A 319 3.80 -0.29 -8.38
CA VAL A 319 3.06 0.35 -9.48
C VAL A 319 3.94 1.18 -10.42
N GLY A 320 5.15 1.53 -10.02
CA GLY A 320 6.10 2.30 -10.83
C GLY A 320 6.73 1.51 -11.98
N GLN A 321 6.77 0.18 -11.85
CA GLN A 321 7.43 -0.72 -12.78
C GLN A 321 6.58 -0.97 -14.04
N SER A 322 7.15 -0.79 -15.21
CA SER A 322 6.49 -1.01 -16.52
C SER A 322 5.03 -0.52 -16.57
N SER A 323 4.78 0.63 -15.94
CA SER A 323 3.46 1.25 -15.80
C SER A 323 3.29 2.38 -16.80
N ASN A 324 2.23 2.32 -17.61
CA ASN A 324 1.80 3.41 -18.49
C ASN A 324 0.60 4.13 -17.86
N ARG A 325 0.88 5.24 -17.17
CA ARG A 325 -0.15 6.05 -16.48
C ARG A 325 -1.10 6.76 -17.44
N GLY A 326 -0.67 7.02 -18.66
CA GLY A 326 -1.48 7.73 -19.66
C GLY A 326 -2.67 6.90 -20.15
N ASN A 327 -2.54 5.58 -20.18
CA ASN A 327 -3.57 4.67 -20.66
C ASN A 327 -4.03 3.62 -19.62
N GLY A 328 -3.55 3.70 -18.36
CA GLY A 328 -3.96 2.81 -17.27
C GLY A 328 -3.55 1.34 -17.48
N ARG A 329 -2.33 1.09 -17.98
CA ARG A 329 -1.84 -0.27 -18.22
C ARG A 329 -0.62 -0.61 -17.39
N LEU A 330 -0.69 -1.77 -16.74
CA LEU A 330 0.39 -2.46 -16.05
C LEU A 330 0.76 -3.69 -16.88
N ALA A 331 1.80 -3.57 -17.73
CA ALA A 331 2.19 -4.65 -18.62
C ALA A 331 3.71 -4.62 -18.88
N LEU A 332 4.35 -5.79 -18.93
CA LEU A 332 5.80 -5.88 -19.13
C LEU A 332 6.24 -5.31 -20.47
N ASN A 333 5.38 -5.40 -21.47
CA ASN A 333 5.64 -4.91 -22.83
C ASN A 333 5.16 -3.48 -23.09
N ASN A 334 4.88 -2.68 -22.03
CA ASN A 334 4.55 -1.25 -22.23
C ASN A 334 5.71 -0.47 -22.87
N PHE A 335 6.96 -0.86 -22.58
CA PHE A 335 8.16 -0.15 -23.01
C PHE A 335 9.24 -1.13 -23.48
N ASP A 336 9.76 -0.96 -24.69
CA ASP A 336 10.93 -1.69 -25.19
C ASP A 336 12.24 -0.92 -24.91
N LEU A 337 12.62 -0.85 -23.64
CA LEU A 337 13.87 -0.20 -23.23
C LEU A 337 15.12 -0.93 -23.76
N LYS A 338 15.06 -2.27 -23.85
CA LYS A 338 16.16 -3.08 -24.39
C LYS A 338 16.38 -2.78 -25.88
N GLY A 339 15.31 -2.72 -26.67
CA GLY A 339 15.37 -2.31 -28.06
C GLY A 339 15.93 -0.89 -28.23
N LEU A 340 15.44 0.06 -27.41
CA LEU A 340 15.90 1.46 -27.47
C LEU A 340 17.37 1.62 -27.07
N THR A 341 17.81 1.00 -25.96
CA THR A 341 19.15 1.25 -25.36
C THR A 341 20.18 0.18 -25.69
N GLY A 342 19.75 -1.04 -26.04
CA GLY A 342 20.61 -2.23 -26.19
C GLY A 342 21.09 -2.84 -24.87
N ILE A 343 20.59 -2.36 -23.75
CA ILE A 343 20.97 -2.82 -22.42
C ILE A 343 19.91 -3.80 -21.91
N ASP A 344 20.36 -4.93 -21.38
CA ASP A 344 19.48 -5.84 -20.66
C ASP A 344 19.37 -5.38 -19.22
N TYR A 345 18.13 -5.10 -18.78
CA TYR A 345 17.80 -4.66 -17.42
C TYR A 345 17.16 -5.79 -16.60
N SER A 346 17.16 -7.02 -17.09
CA SER A 346 16.44 -8.13 -16.46
C SER A 346 17.10 -8.54 -15.13
N LEU A 347 16.26 -8.59 -14.11
CA LEU A 347 16.50 -9.23 -12.82
C LEU A 347 15.29 -10.11 -12.53
N THR A 348 15.48 -11.21 -11.84
CA THR A 348 14.36 -11.98 -11.29
C THR A 348 13.65 -11.18 -10.20
N LYS A 349 12.40 -11.53 -9.89
CA LYS A 349 11.63 -10.89 -8.82
C LYS A 349 12.37 -10.90 -7.47
N GLY A 350 13.01 -12.03 -7.13
CA GLY A 350 13.82 -12.15 -5.92
C GLY A 350 15.03 -11.21 -5.92
N GLU A 351 15.79 -11.20 -7.03
CA GLU A 351 16.94 -10.30 -7.16
C GLU A 351 16.54 -8.82 -7.09
N ARG A 352 15.40 -8.42 -7.68
CA ARG A 352 14.93 -7.04 -7.56
C ARG A 352 14.66 -6.63 -6.11
N LEU A 353 14.08 -7.52 -5.30
CA LEU A 353 13.88 -7.29 -3.88
C LEU A 353 15.21 -7.24 -3.10
N GLU A 354 16.13 -8.17 -3.37
CA GLU A 354 17.42 -8.28 -2.69
C GLU A 354 18.35 -7.09 -3.02
N TYR A 355 18.32 -6.59 -4.27
CA TYR A 355 19.16 -5.48 -4.72
C TYR A 355 18.47 -4.11 -4.67
N GLY A 356 17.21 -4.05 -4.17
CA GLY A 356 16.49 -2.78 -3.96
C GLY A 356 16.02 -2.11 -5.24
N ASP A 357 15.83 -2.86 -6.32
CA ASP A 357 15.29 -2.37 -7.59
C ASP A 357 13.75 -2.27 -7.56
N SER A 358 13.09 -3.05 -6.70
CA SER A 358 11.64 -3.05 -6.54
C SER A 358 11.24 -3.24 -5.08
N LEU A 359 10.19 -2.53 -4.69
CA LEU A 359 9.55 -2.62 -3.38
C LEU A 359 8.03 -2.46 -3.55
N MET A 360 7.24 -2.86 -2.55
CA MET A 360 5.82 -2.51 -2.54
C MET A 360 5.68 -1.00 -2.30
N THR A 361 5.12 -0.29 -3.27
CA THR A 361 5.00 1.17 -3.26
C THR A 361 3.56 1.66 -3.33
N HIS A 362 2.61 0.75 -3.61
CA HIS A 362 1.21 1.11 -3.84
C HIS A 362 0.28 -0.06 -3.56
N ALA A 363 -0.90 0.24 -3.04
CA ALA A 363 -1.97 -0.72 -2.87
C ALA A 363 -3.21 -0.33 -3.68
N MET A 364 -3.87 -1.33 -4.24
CA MET A 364 -5.06 -1.20 -5.08
C MET A 364 -6.01 -2.38 -4.81
N VAL A 365 -7.08 -2.50 -5.59
CA VAL A 365 -8.06 -3.56 -5.45
C VAL A 365 -8.21 -4.33 -6.76
N LEU A 366 -8.12 -5.67 -6.72
CA LEU A 366 -8.53 -6.52 -7.83
C LEU A 366 -10.06 -6.63 -7.80
N THR A 367 -10.71 -6.24 -8.89
CA THR A 367 -12.16 -6.27 -9.05
C THR A 367 -12.61 -7.17 -10.18
N GLY A 368 -11.66 -7.78 -10.92
CA GLY A 368 -11.97 -8.71 -11.97
C GLY A 368 -10.75 -9.42 -12.53
N VAL A 369 -10.99 -10.47 -13.28
CA VAL A 369 -9.97 -11.26 -13.97
C VAL A 369 -10.53 -11.82 -15.28
N ASN A 370 -9.70 -11.92 -16.30
CA ASN A 370 -10.04 -12.63 -17.51
C ASN A 370 -9.34 -13.98 -17.53
N LEU A 371 -10.15 -15.06 -17.60
CA LEU A 371 -9.68 -16.44 -17.64
C LEU A 371 -9.84 -16.98 -19.08
N VAL A 372 -8.77 -17.62 -19.56
CA VAL A 372 -8.76 -18.40 -20.82
C VAL A 372 -8.33 -19.82 -20.47
N ASP A 373 -9.19 -20.78 -20.73
CA ASP A 373 -8.98 -22.18 -20.36
C ASP A 373 -8.63 -22.34 -18.86
N GLY A 374 -9.30 -21.56 -17.99
CA GLY A 374 -9.11 -21.57 -16.54
C GLY A 374 -7.83 -20.87 -16.06
N LYS A 375 -7.05 -20.24 -16.94
CA LYS A 375 -5.82 -19.53 -16.60
C LYS A 375 -6.00 -18.00 -16.75
N PRO A 376 -5.49 -17.20 -15.81
CA PRO A 376 -5.55 -15.75 -15.92
C PRO A 376 -4.63 -15.25 -17.04
N ASN A 377 -5.07 -14.24 -17.77
CA ASN A 377 -4.20 -13.51 -18.70
C ASN A 377 -4.18 -12.00 -18.44
N ARG A 378 -5.18 -11.48 -17.73
CA ARG A 378 -5.24 -10.08 -17.29
C ARG A 378 -6.22 -9.89 -16.14
N TRP A 379 -6.02 -8.80 -15.38
CA TRP A 379 -6.75 -8.46 -14.16
C TRP A 379 -7.31 -7.05 -14.26
N LYS A 380 -8.50 -6.84 -13.71
CA LYS A 380 -9.09 -5.51 -13.54
C LYS A 380 -8.67 -4.96 -12.19
N VAL A 381 -8.15 -3.75 -12.20
CA VAL A 381 -7.61 -3.09 -11.02
C VAL A 381 -8.38 -1.79 -10.78
N GLU A 382 -8.99 -1.64 -9.61
CA GLU A 382 -9.50 -0.37 -9.11
C GLU A 382 -8.35 0.38 -8.44
N ASN A 383 -7.96 1.54 -9.00
CA ASN A 383 -6.96 2.42 -8.44
C ASN A 383 -7.62 3.45 -7.51
N SER A 384 -6.83 4.35 -6.92
CA SER A 384 -7.29 5.45 -6.07
C SER A 384 -6.80 6.82 -6.57
N TRP A 385 -6.73 6.99 -7.89
CA TRP A 385 -6.26 8.22 -8.52
C TRP A 385 -7.36 8.98 -9.28
N GLY A 386 -8.63 8.66 -9.01
CA GLY A 386 -9.80 9.26 -9.62
C GLY A 386 -10.13 8.70 -11.01
N GLU A 387 -11.31 9.08 -11.51
CA GLU A 387 -11.88 8.56 -12.75
C GLU A 387 -11.10 8.97 -14.03
N GLU A 388 -10.29 10.02 -13.94
CA GLU A 388 -9.45 10.49 -15.06
C GLU A 388 -8.24 9.58 -15.35
N SER A 389 -7.92 8.65 -14.46
CA SER A 389 -6.77 7.75 -14.55
C SER A 389 -7.19 6.39 -15.11
N GLY A 390 -6.67 6.01 -16.27
CA GLY A 390 -7.05 4.75 -16.93
C GLY A 390 -8.44 4.84 -17.61
N VAL A 391 -9.25 3.80 -17.46
CA VAL A 391 -10.64 3.76 -17.95
C VAL A 391 -11.58 3.94 -16.77
N GLU A 392 -12.15 5.13 -16.59
CA GLU A 392 -13.02 5.46 -15.44
C GLU A 392 -12.37 5.17 -14.07
N GLY A 393 -11.04 5.34 -13.97
CA GLY A 393 -10.25 5.06 -12.76
C GLY A 393 -9.76 3.61 -12.65
N PHE A 394 -10.22 2.71 -13.51
CA PHE A 394 -9.77 1.34 -13.56
C PHE A 394 -8.56 1.16 -14.47
N TRP A 395 -7.67 0.26 -14.05
CA TRP A 395 -6.48 -0.08 -14.78
C TRP A 395 -6.52 -1.56 -15.20
N MET A 396 -5.90 -1.84 -16.33
CA MET A 396 -5.66 -3.21 -16.78
C MET A 396 -4.26 -3.64 -16.36
N MET A 397 -4.16 -4.81 -15.74
CA MET A 397 -2.89 -5.44 -15.38
C MET A 397 -2.75 -6.77 -16.13
N SER A 398 -1.67 -6.96 -16.90
CA SER A 398 -1.37 -8.24 -17.51
C SER A 398 -0.96 -9.29 -16.46
N ASP A 399 -1.24 -10.55 -16.70
CA ASP A 399 -0.87 -11.63 -15.76
C ASP A 399 0.65 -11.72 -15.57
N ALA A 400 1.42 -11.54 -16.63
CA ALA A 400 2.87 -11.49 -16.55
C ALA A 400 3.39 -10.32 -15.67
N TRP A 401 2.71 -9.18 -15.67
CA TRP A 401 3.06 -8.08 -14.77
C TRP A 401 2.73 -8.41 -13.33
N MET A 402 1.62 -9.10 -13.07
CA MET A 402 1.25 -9.58 -11.75
C MET A 402 2.32 -10.51 -11.17
N ASP A 403 2.84 -11.43 -11.99
CA ASP A 403 3.92 -12.33 -11.59
C ASP A 403 5.16 -11.57 -11.08
N GLU A 404 5.52 -10.49 -11.75
CA GLU A 404 6.78 -9.79 -11.52
C GLU A 404 6.71 -8.70 -10.44
N PHE A 405 5.59 -7.98 -10.31
CA PHE A 405 5.53 -6.75 -9.50
C PHE A 405 4.41 -6.71 -8.47
N THR A 406 3.63 -7.78 -8.30
CA THR A 406 2.67 -7.91 -7.19
C THR A 406 3.31 -8.68 -6.04
N TYR A 407 3.30 -8.10 -4.85
CA TYR A 407 3.99 -8.65 -3.69
C TYR A 407 3.07 -9.14 -2.58
N GLN A 408 1.82 -8.64 -2.51
CA GLN A 408 0.89 -8.96 -1.45
C GLN A 408 -0.55 -9.01 -1.96
N ILE A 409 -1.34 -9.96 -1.45
CA ILE A 409 -2.80 -10.00 -1.54
C ILE A 409 -3.39 -10.28 -0.17
N VAL A 410 -4.66 -9.90 0.00
CA VAL A 410 -5.42 -10.19 1.21
C VAL A 410 -6.54 -11.16 0.88
N ILE A 411 -6.53 -12.31 1.54
CA ILE A 411 -7.38 -13.46 1.21
C ILE A 411 -8.13 -13.93 2.46
N ARG A 412 -9.35 -14.39 2.27
CA ARG A 412 -10.11 -15.04 3.33
C ARG A 412 -9.46 -16.35 3.77
N LYS A 413 -9.45 -16.60 5.07
CA LYS A 413 -8.85 -17.80 5.68
C LYS A 413 -9.49 -19.09 5.22
N ASP A 414 -10.80 -19.09 4.92
CA ASP A 414 -11.54 -20.28 4.47
C ASP A 414 -11.16 -20.73 3.06
N LEU A 415 -10.42 -19.91 2.31
CA LEU A 415 -9.82 -20.27 1.03
C LEU A 415 -8.47 -21.00 1.15
N LEU A 416 -7.83 -20.92 2.32
CA LEU A 416 -6.54 -21.57 2.57
C LEU A 416 -6.73 -23.07 2.85
N THR A 417 -5.74 -23.87 2.46
CA THR A 417 -5.65 -25.26 2.93
C THR A 417 -5.32 -25.31 4.42
N LYS A 418 -5.54 -26.46 5.03
CA LYS A 418 -5.16 -26.65 6.44
C LYS A 418 -3.67 -26.41 6.67
N GLU A 419 -2.81 -26.90 5.79
CA GLU A 419 -1.36 -26.75 5.86
C GLU A 419 -0.93 -25.29 5.76
N GLN A 420 -1.57 -24.50 4.87
CA GLN A 420 -1.33 -23.06 4.72
C GLN A 420 -1.77 -22.31 5.97
N LEU A 421 -2.92 -22.67 6.54
CA LEU A 421 -3.44 -22.03 7.75
C LEU A 421 -2.58 -22.38 8.99
N ASP A 422 -2.11 -23.63 9.10
CA ASP A 422 -1.18 -24.07 10.15
C ASP A 422 0.16 -23.31 10.00
N ALA A 423 0.66 -23.13 8.78
CA ALA A 423 1.88 -22.34 8.50
C ALA A 423 1.70 -20.88 8.87
N PHE A 424 0.56 -20.24 8.53
CA PHE A 424 0.24 -18.87 8.92
C PHE A 424 0.20 -18.70 10.44
N ASN A 425 -0.40 -19.65 11.17
CA ASN A 425 -0.57 -19.60 12.63
C ASN A 425 0.71 -19.99 13.40
N SER A 426 1.74 -20.52 12.73
CA SER A 426 3.01 -20.84 13.36
C SER A 426 3.74 -19.56 13.84
N GLU A 427 4.71 -19.71 14.74
CA GLU A 427 5.55 -18.57 15.17
C GLU A 427 6.21 -17.92 13.95
N PRO A 428 6.00 -16.61 13.71
CA PRO A 428 6.53 -15.95 12.54
C PRO A 428 8.04 -15.73 12.64
N ILE A 429 8.73 -15.87 11.52
CA ILE A 429 10.12 -15.44 11.39
C ILE A 429 10.15 -13.92 11.41
N VAL A 430 10.92 -13.33 12.35
CA VAL A 430 11.04 -11.89 12.49
C VAL A 430 12.11 -11.36 11.53
N LEU A 431 11.70 -10.53 10.59
CA LEU A 431 12.58 -9.86 9.64
C LEU A 431 13.07 -8.53 10.23
N ALA A 432 14.21 -8.05 9.72
CA ALA A 432 14.75 -6.76 10.14
C ALA A 432 13.83 -5.59 9.75
N PRO A 433 13.83 -4.44 10.45
CA PRO A 433 12.98 -3.29 10.14
C PRO A 433 13.13 -2.75 8.70
N TRP A 434 14.28 -2.97 8.08
CA TRP A 434 14.62 -2.55 6.71
C TRP A 434 14.46 -3.67 5.67
N ASP A 435 13.79 -4.77 6.02
CA ASP A 435 13.47 -5.79 5.03
C ASP A 435 12.53 -5.23 3.94
N PRO A 436 12.68 -5.62 2.66
CA PRO A 436 11.80 -5.17 1.59
C PRO A 436 10.31 -5.38 1.86
N MET A 437 9.95 -6.44 2.61
CA MET A 437 8.56 -6.73 2.98
C MET A 437 8.01 -5.80 4.07
N GLY A 438 8.85 -4.95 4.68
CA GLY A 438 8.46 -3.87 5.57
C GLY A 438 8.13 -2.56 4.85
N SER A 439 8.24 -2.52 3.51
CA SER A 439 7.85 -1.35 2.74
C SER A 439 6.36 -1.07 2.89
N LEU A 440 6.01 0.22 3.03
CA LEU A 440 4.63 0.67 3.21
C LEU A 440 4.07 1.17 1.88
N ALA A 441 2.88 0.65 1.52
CA ALA A 441 2.18 1.04 0.30
C ALA A 441 1.59 2.45 0.39
#